data_7a642c9594b5293a244346a4ca6bc5a3
#
_entry.id   7a642c9594b5293a244346a4ca6bc5a3
#
_cell.length_a   1.000
_cell.length_b   1.000
_cell.length_c   1.000
_cell.angle_alpha   90.00
_cell.angle_beta   90.00
_cell.angle_gamma   90.00
#
_symmetry.space_group_name_H-M   'P 1'
#
loop_
_entity.id
_entity.type
_entity.pdbx_description
1 polymer ?
#
loop_
_entity_poly.entity_id
_entity_poly.type
_entity_poly.pdbx_seq_one_letter_code
_entity_poly.pdbx_strand_id
1 'polypeptide(L)' 'MDEDIYYSIELNYRGIKMIHEGLRQAVEKWSGGDPHEQQDLIAMRDNFYRLLLEYRFEHMN' A
#
# COMPACT_ATOMS: atom_id res chain seq x y z
N MET A 1 -18.43 -15.79 1.45
CA MET A 1 -17.81 -14.52 1.19
C MET A 1 -16.58 -14.71 0.33
N ASP A 2 -16.45 -13.90 -0.69
CA ASP A 2 -15.49 -14.18 -1.75
C ASP A 2 -14.22 -13.37 -1.57
N GLU A 3 -13.41 -13.75 -0.58
CA GLU A 3 -12.14 -13.08 -0.32
C GLU A 3 -11.13 -13.33 -1.43
N ASP A 4 -11.43 -14.27 -2.32
CA ASP A 4 -10.54 -14.60 -3.43
C ASP A 4 -10.87 -13.84 -4.72
N ILE A 5 -11.83 -12.91 -4.67
CA ILE A 5 -12.12 -12.07 -5.82
C ILE A 5 -11.11 -10.95 -5.92
N TYR A 6 -10.53 -10.80 -7.10
CA TYR A 6 -9.52 -9.78 -7.36
C TYR A 6 -10.09 -8.69 -8.26
N TYR A 7 -9.74 -7.47 -7.95
CA TYR A 7 -10.14 -6.30 -8.73
C TYR A 7 -8.91 -5.60 -9.27
N SER A 8 -9.01 -5.11 -10.50
CA SER A 8 -7.96 -4.29 -11.08
C SER A 8 -8.31 -2.83 -10.86
N ILE A 9 -7.34 -2.06 -10.40
CA ILE A 9 -7.52 -0.64 -10.12
C ILE A 9 -6.46 0.14 -10.87
N GLU A 10 -6.89 1.21 -11.55
CA GLU A 10 -5.96 2.10 -12.20
C GLU A 10 -5.67 3.28 -11.28
N LEU A 11 -4.40 3.52 -11.04
CA LEU A 11 -3.95 4.61 -10.16
C LEU A 11 -2.83 5.36 -10.86
N ASN A 12 -2.87 6.68 -10.77
CA ASN A 12 -1.73 7.48 -11.17
C ASN A 12 -0.74 7.59 -9.99
N TYR A 13 0.40 8.20 -10.25
CA TYR A 13 1.45 8.34 -9.24
C TYR A 13 0.92 9.02 -7.97
N ARG A 14 0.12 10.06 -8.16
CA ARG A 14 -0.43 10.80 -7.03
C ARG A 14 -1.32 9.93 -6.15
N GLY A 15 -2.15 9.10 -6.78
CA GLY A 15 -3.00 8.17 -6.05
C GLY A 15 -2.19 7.14 -5.29
N ILE A 16 -1.14 6.62 -5.92
CA ILE A 16 -0.26 5.66 -5.26
C ILE A 16 0.41 6.30 -4.04
N LYS A 17 0.89 7.55 -4.17
CA LYS A 17 1.49 8.27 -3.05
C LYS A 17 0.51 8.43 -1.89
N MET A 18 -0.72 8.82 -2.20
CA MET A 18 -1.72 9.04 -1.17
C MET A 18 -2.05 7.76 -0.43
N ILE A 19 -2.19 6.66 -1.15
CA ILE A 19 -2.49 5.38 -0.53
C ILE A 19 -1.31 4.90 0.32
N HIS A 20 -0.10 5.02 -0.20
CA HIS A 20 1.09 4.64 0.56
C HIS A 20 1.19 5.44 1.86
N GLU A 21 0.96 6.74 1.79
CA GLU A 21 1.03 7.59 2.98
C GLU A 21 -0.02 7.20 4.01
N GLY A 22 -1.25 6.90 3.56
CA GLY A 22 -2.29 6.45 4.46
C GLY A 22 -1.94 5.12 5.13
N LEU A 23 -1.37 4.18 4.36
CA LEU A 23 -0.96 2.89 4.90
C LEU A 23 0.20 3.05 5.88
N ARG A 24 1.15 3.91 5.57
CA ARG A 24 2.27 4.17 6.46
C ARG A 24 1.78 4.70 7.80
N GLN A 25 0.86 5.64 7.77
CA GLN A 25 0.30 6.20 9.00
C GLN A 25 -0.50 5.15 9.77
N ALA A 26 -1.25 4.31 9.07
CA ALA A 26 -2.01 3.25 9.71
C ALA A 26 -1.10 2.28 10.45
N VAL A 27 0.03 1.91 9.84
CA VAL A 27 0.99 1.02 10.48
C VAL A 27 1.61 1.69 11.70
N GLU A 28 2.02 2.95 11.58
CA GLU A 28 2.65 3.67 12.67
C GLU A 28 1.72 3.89 13.86
N LYS A 29 0.44 4.05 13.59
CA LYS A 29 -0.55 4.32 14.62
C LYS A 29 -1.28 3.08 15.09
N TRP A 30 -0.78 1.91 14.71
CA TRP A 30 -1.42 0.66 15.10
C TRP A 30 -1.39 0.53 16.62
N SER A 31 -2.56 0.40 17.22
CA SER A 31 -2.69 0.37 18.67
C SER A 31 -2.98 -1.03 19.20
N GLY A 32 -2.83 -2.04 18.37
CA GLY A 32 -3.14 -3.41 18.74
C GLY A 32 -4.39 -3.90 18.04
N GLY A 33 -4.75 -5.15 18.27
CA GLY A 33 -5.88 -5.78 17.62
C GLY A 33 -5.42 -7.04 16.92
N ASP A 34 -6.05 -7.37 15.79
CA ASP A 34 -5.77 -8.59 15.07
C ASP A 34 -4.38 -8.53 14.41
N PRO A 35 -3.45 -9.43 14.80
CA PRO A 35 -2.12 -9.44 14.21
C PRO A 35 -2.13 -9.69 12.69
N HIS A 36 -3.11 -10.43 12.18
CA HIS A 36 -3.23 -10.66 10.75
C HIS A 36 -3.52 -9.37 10.01
N GLU A 37 -4.37 -8.52 10.59
CA GLU A 37 -4.68 -7.23 10.00
C GLU A 37 -3.45 -6.33 9.96
N GLN A 38 -2.64 -6.37 11.01
CA GLN A 38 -1.39 -5.61 11.03
C GLN A 38 -0.44 -6.08 9.94
N GLN A 39 -0.31 -7.39 9.77
CA GLN A 39 0.55 -7.94 8.73
C GLN A 39 0.06 -7.55 7.34
N ASP A 40 -1.25 -7.55 7.14
CA ASP A 40 -1.82 -7.14 5.86
C ASP A 40 -1.53 -5.67 5.57
N LEU A 41 -1.62 -4.80 6.57
CA LEU A 41 -1.29 -3.39 6.42
C LEU A 41 0.17 -3.20 6.03
N ILE A 42 1.06 -3.93 6.68
CA ILE A 42 2.49 -3.85 6.39
C ILE A 42 2.76 -4.32 4.96
N ALA A 43 2.16 -5.44 4.56
CA ALA A 43 2.34 -5.96 3.21
C ALA A 43 1.84 -4.98 2.15
N MET A 44 0.68 -4.37 2.38
CA MET A 44 0.13 -3.38 1.46
C MET A 44 1.01 -2.14 1.39
N ARG A 45 1.50 -1.67 2.54
CA ARG A 45 2.41 -0.52 2.57
C ARG A 45 3.65 -0.82 1.73
N ASP A 46 4.23 -2.00 1.89
CA ASP A 46 5.45 -2.37 1.17
C ASP A 46 5.20 -2.49 -0.33
N ASN A 47 4.04 -3.03 -0.72
CA ASN A 47 3.68 -3.12 -2.13
C ASN A 47 3.55 -1.75 -2.77
N PHE A 48 2.90 -0.82 -2.10
CA PHE A 48 2.75 0.53 -2.63
C PHE A 48 4.07 1.29 -2.61
N TYR A 49 4.92 1.04 -1.63
CA TYR A 49 6.26 1.62 -1.61
C TYR A 49 7.06 1.16 -2.83
N ARG A 50 6.95 -0.12 -3.17
CA ARG A 50 7.64 -0.65 -4.37
C ARG A 50 7.15 0.05 -5.62
N LEU A 51 5.85 0.26 -5.74
CA LEU A 51 5.29 0.97 -6.90
C LEU A 51 5.84 2.39 -7.00
N LEU A 52 6.00 3.07 -5.88
CA LEU A 52 6.60 4.40 -5.86
C LEU A 52 8.04 4.37 -6.34
N LEU A 53 8.80 3.38 -5.88
CA LEU A 53 10.20 3.25 -6.29
C LEU A 53 10.30 2.93 -7.78
N GLU A 54 9.43 2.07 -8.29
CA GLU A 54 9.40 1.75 -9.72
C GLU A 54 9.11 2.98 -10.56
N TYR A 55 8.14 3.79 -10.12
CA TYR A 55 7.82 5.02 -10.84
C TYR A 55 9.02 5.97 -10.86
N ARG A 56 9.64 6.17 -9.71
CA ARG A 56 10.80 7.07 -9.62
C ARG A 56 11.94 6.59 -10.50
N PHE A 57 12.17 5.29 -10.52
CA PHE A 57 13.22 4.71 -11.33
C PHE A 57 12.95 4.94 -12.82
N GLU A 58 11.72 4.73 -13.26
CA GLU A 58 11.34 4.87 -14.66
C GLU A 58 11.39 6.32 -15.13
N HIS A 59 11.13 7.26 -14.23
CA HIS A 59 11.04 8.69 -14.58
C HIS A 59 12.25 9.48 -14.12
N MET A 60 13.28 8.81 -13.67
CA MET A 60 14.51 9.47 -13.26
C MET A 60 15.45 9.60 -14.46
N ASN A 61 15.90 10.80 -14.69
CA ASN A 61 16.84 11.08 -15.77
C ASN A 61 18.13 11.62 -15.20
#